data_8ac12f1c06ae031ad67364317ea86ffe
#
_entry.id   8ac12f1c06ae031ad67364317ea86ffe
#
_cell.length_a   1.000
_cell.length_b   1.000
_cell.length_c   1.000
_cell.angle_alpha   90.00
_cell.angle_beta   90.00
_cell.angle_gamma   90.00
#
_symmetry.space_group_name_H-M   'P 1'
#
loop_
_entity.id
_entity.type
_entity.pdbx_description
1 polymer ?
#
loop_
_entity_poly.entity_id
_entity_poly.type
_entity_poly.pdbx_seq_one_letter_code
_entity_poly.pdbx_strand_id
1 'polypeptide(L)'
;MLTVSQILSARVADALVRAIREEGWQGEPASIDVERPANPEHGDYATSVAMRSARALRRPPQDIGAATVRRLPPDDVIAHAEVAGKGFINLRLQPGWVARQAAEIANAGDRYGRGEVLAGERLQVEFISANPTGPLHLANARGGPLGDAIASVFASLGAEVKREFYVEDTGTQFEMFGTSIAVRYRQLLGEEIALPAEGYQGDYVTDIARAILAREGERYRHLPLEEQAKFFAPMGVAWVVEDDQRVCEKFGIRFDSWFSQAEMMRSGYFDATIDALRERGKVYEKDGAVWFDAPDEIEDKEGWVIVRSNGEPTYFGKDIAYHRLCLTERGLDRKLDIWGANTHYHLIQMRAAMRALGLEERFAVVLYQFVRFLHEDVILGMSRRRGKYITLEDVLDVIGKDATRFFLLQRSADAQLDFDFELAKQQSNENPVYYVQYAHARIASIFRTATERGVSWDDADATLLTEPAEQDLVKQCLRFPDLVLEIARHHGVHLLTGYALALAGDLHNFYKFNRVVGDDPARTKARLLLMRAVQVTLRRTLDLLGISAPDSM
;
A
#
# COMPACT_ATOMS: atom_id res chain seq x y z
N MET A 1 -0.92 -20.64 -5.49
CA MET A 1 -1.42 -21.59 -4.45
C MET A 1 -2.81 -21.10 -4.02
N LEU A 2 -3.82 -21.99 -3.92
CA LEU A 2 -5.13 -21.63 -3.38
C LEU A 2 -5.00 -21.32 -1.89
N THR A 3 -5.72 -20.30 -1.42
CA THR A 3 -5.79 -19.99 0.00
C THR A 3 -6.70 -20.97 0.74
N VAL A 4 -6.61 -21.02 2.07
CA VAL A 4 -7.49 -21.89 2.87
C VAL A 4 -8.96 -21.50 2.68
N SER A 5 -9.25 -20.20 2.66
CA SER A 5 -10.61 -19.71 2.40
C SER A 5 -11.14 -20.15 1.03
N GLN A 6 -10.31 -20.13 -0.01
CA GLN A 6 -10.69 -20.59 -1.35
C GLN A 6 -10.96 -22.12 -1.38
N ILE A 7 -10.10 -22.92 -0.73
CA ILE A 7 -10.29 -24.39 -0.62
C ILE A 7 -11.61 -24.70 0.08
N LEU A 8 -11.87 -24.05 1.22
CA LEU A 8 -13.08 -24.26 2.00
C LEU A 8 -14.32 -23.75 1.27
N SER A 9 -14.24 -22.59 0.61
CA SER A 9 -15.34 -22.04 -0.20
C SER A 9 -15.75 -23.00 -1.30
N ALA A 10 -14.80 -23.61 -2.01
CA ALA A 10 -15.08 -24.60 -3.05
C ALA A 10 -15.80 -25.84 -2.49
N ARG A 11 -15.38 -26.36 -1.33
CA ARG A 11 -16.03 -27.50 -0.69
C ARG A 11 -17.44 -27.20 -0.21
N VAL A 12 -17.64 -26.02 0.41
CA VAL A 12 -18.98 -25.57 0.84
C VAL A 12 -19.89 -25.34 -0.37
N ALA A 13 -19.35 -24.80 -1.49
CA ALA A 13 -20.10 -24.62 -2.73
C ALA A 13 -20.62 -25.95 -3.27
N ASP A 14 -19.75 -26.93 -3.39
CA ASP A 14 -20.12 -28.27 -3.86
C ASP A 14 -21.17 -28.92 -2.95
N ALA A 15 -21.01 -28.83 -1.64
CA ALA A 15 -21.98 -29.35 -0.68
C ALA A 15 -23.35 -28.65 -0.77
N LEU A 16 -23.37 -27.31 -0.92
CA LEU A 16 -24.58 -26.52 -1.04
C LEU A 16 -25.32 -26.79 -2.36
N VAL A 17 -24.57 -26.89 -3.48
CA VAL A 17 -25.16 -27.25 -4.78
C VAL A 17 -25.79 -28.64 -4.75
N ARG A 18 -25.14 -29.61 -4.10
CA ARG A 18 -25.72 -30.96 -3.88
C ARG A 18 -26.96 -30.88 -3.00
N ALA A 19 -26.96 -30.06 -1.93
CA ALA A 19 -28.13 -29.87 -1.08
C ALA A 19 -29.30 -29.30 -1.87
N ILE A 20 -29.11 -28.25 -2.68
CA ILE A 20 -30.15 -27.64 -3.51
C ILE A 20 -30.77 -28.66 -4.44
N ARG A 21 -29.93 -29.42 -5.14
CA ARG A 21 -30.36 -30.43 -6.12
C ARG A 21 -31.16 -31.57 -5.47
N GLU A 22 -30.64 -32.14 -4.38
CA GLU A 22 -31.24 -33.33 -3.76
C GLU A 22 -32.48 -33.02 -2.92
N GLU A 23 -32.57 -31.83 -2.34
CA GLU A 23 -33.75 -31.35 -1.61
C GLU A 23 -34.79 -30.71 -2.54
N GLY A 24 -34.49 -30.62 -3.86
CA GLY A 24 -35.42 -30.06 -4.87
C GLY A 24 -35.67 -28.55 -4.67
N TRP A 25 -34.73 -27.80 -4.09
CA TRP A 25 -34.91 -26.37 -3.90
C TRP A 25 -34.76 -25.60 -5.20
N GLN A 26 -35.50 -24.50 -5.31
CA GLN A 26 -35.43 -23.60 -6.47
C GLN A 26 -34.71 -22.32 -6.09
N GLY A 27 -33.94 -21.75 -6.99
CA GLY A 27 -33.17 -20.51 -6.81
C GLY A 27 -31.67 -20.75 -6.82
N GLU A 28 -30.93 -19.64 -6.91
CA GLU A 28 -29.47 -19.65 -6.87
C GLU A 28 -28.96 -19.22 -5.50
N PRO A 29 -27.96 -19.91 -4.96
CA PRO A 29 -27.36 -19.52 -3.67
C PRO A 29 -26.57 -18.22 -3.83
N ALA A 30 -26.36 -17.52 -2.70
CA ALA A 30 -25.43 -16.41 -2.62
C ALA A 30 -23.97 -16.89 -2.86
N SER A 31 -23.10 -15.96 -3.23
CA SER A 31 -21.64 -16.21 -3.25
C SER A 31 -21.16 -16.76 -1.92
N ILE A 32 -20.13 -17.59 -1.95
CA ILE A 32 -19.62 -18.22 -0.73
C ILE A 32 -18.35 -17.49 -0.29
N ASP A 33 -18.47 -16.82 0.86
CA ASP A 33 -17.34 -16.24 1.56
C ASP A 33 -17.10 -17.05 2.83
N VAL A 34 -15.87 -17.50 3.00
CA VAL A 34 -15.41 -18.21 4.18
C VAL A 34 -14.40 -17.32 4.90
N GLU A 35 -14.68 -17.02 6.16
CA GLU A 35 -13.92 -16.08 6.97
C GLU A 35 -13.45 -16.75 8.27
N ARG A 36 -12.45 -16.19 8.92
CA ARG A 36 -12.07 -16.61 10.27
C ARG A 36 -12.98 -15.93 11.28
N PRO A 37 -13.65 -16.69 12.17
CA PRO A 37 -14.46 -16.11 13.23
C PRO A 37 -13.57 -15.39 14.25
N ALA A 38 -14.07 -14.28 14.82
CA ALA A 38 -13.37 -13.55 15.86
C ALA A 38 -13.21 -14.38 17.15
N ASN A 39 -14.19 -15.27 17.46
CA ASN A 39 -14.11 -16.20 18.57
C ASN A 39 -13.66 -17.58 18.05
N PRO A 40 -12.49 -18.11 18.51
CA PRO A 40 -11.99 -19.43 18.11
C PRO A 40 -12.91 -20.62 18.47
N GLU A 41 -13.83 -20.45 19.43
CA GLU A 41 -14.83 -21.46 19.75
C GLU A 41 -15.74 -21.79 18.57
N HIS A 42 -15.94 -20.82 17.65
CA HIS A 42 -16.73 -20.98 16.43
C HIS A 42 -15.97 -21.70 15.29
N GLY A 43 -14.84 -22.35 15.60
CA GLY A 43 -14.04 -23.08 14.61
C GLY A 43 -12.85 -22.29 14.07
N ASP A 44 -12.15 -22.89 13.10
CA ASP A 44 -11.04 -22.23 12.42
C ASP A 44 -11.53 -21.26 11.35
N TYR A 45 -12.67 -21.58 10.71
CA TYR A 45 -13.36 -20.80 9.69
C TYR A 45 -14.88 -20.89 9.85
N ALA A 46 -15.60 -19.90 9.31
CA ALA A 46 -17.05 -19.87 9.29
C ALA A 46 -17.57 -19.22 8.00
N THR A 47 -18.82 -19.54 7.63
CA THR A 47 -19.50 -18.87 6.52
C THR A 47 -20.95 -18.55 6.88
N SER A 48 -21.43 -17.40 6.42
CA SER A 48 -22.82 -16.96 6.52
C SER A 48 -23.67 -17.33 5.30
N VAL A 49 -23.16 -18.16 4.39
CA VAL A 49 -23.80 -18.46 3.11
C VAL A 49 -25.26 -18.94 3.24
N ALA A 50 -25.56 -19.73 4.28
CA ALA A 50 -26.93 -20.20 4.50
C ALA A 50 -27.91 -19.04 4.81
N MET A 51 -27.49 -18.06 5.59
CA MET A 51 -28.28 -16.85 5.87
C MET A 51 -28.48 -15.99 4.63
N ARG A 52 -27.41 -15.78 3.86
CA ARG A 52 -27.46 -14.96 2.64
C ARG A 52 -28.28 -15.60 1.52
N SER A 53 -28.32 -16.94 1.46
CA SER A 53 -29.09 -17.71 0.47
C SER A 53 -30.56 -17.89 0.84
N ALA A 54 -30.95 -17.64 2.07
CA ALA A 54 -32.29 -17.96 2.61
C ALA A 54 -33.45 -17.38 1.80
N ARG A 55 -33.32 -16.11 1.37
CA ARG A 55 -34.35 -15.44 0.55
C ARG A 55 -34.43 -16.04 -0.85
N ALA A 56 -33.32 -16.28 -1.50
CA ALA A 56 -33.26 -16.82 -2.85
C ALA A 56 -33.78 -18.25 -2.92
N LEU A 57 -33.39 -19.09 -1.96
CA LEU A 57 -33.82 -20.48 -1.85
C LEU A 57 -35.18 -20.66 -1.17
N ARG A 58 -35.76 -19.59 -0.62
CA ARG A 58 -37.04 -19.60 0.14
C ARG A 58 -37.05 -20.65 1.25
N ARG A 59 -35.96 -20.76 2.01
CA ARG A 59 -35.77 -21.71 3.09
C ARG A 59 -35.17 -21.03 4.33
N PRO A 60 -35.48 -21.54 5.53
CA PRO A 60 -34.80 -21.08 6.73
C PRO A 60 -33.29 -21.28 6.65
N PRO A 61 -32.47 -20.32 7.13
CA PRO A 61 -31.02 -20.47 7.11
C PRO A 61 -30.50 -21.73 7.80
N GLN A 62 -31.15 -22.14 8.90
CA GLN A 62 -30.76 -23.35 9.64
C GLN A 62 -30.98 -24.62 8.80
N ASP A 63 -32.07 -24.70 8.01
CA ASP A 63 -32.34 -25.85 7.14
C ASP A 63 -31.30 -25.92 6.02
N ILE A 64 -30.96 -24.77 5.43
CA ILE A 64 -29.91 -24.68 4.39
C ILE A 64 -28.56 -25.11 4.99
N GLY A 65 -28.19 -24.55 6.14
CA GLY A 65 -26.96 -24.91 6.85
C GLY A 65 -26.90 -26.41 7.17
N ALA A 66 -27.97 -26.97 7.75
CA ALA A 66 -28.03 -28.38 8.10
C ALA A 66 -27.94 -29.30 6.87
N ALA A 67 -28.62 -28.95 5.77
CA ALA A 67 -28.55 -29.71 4.54
C ALA A 67 -27.14 -29.64 3.90
N THR A 68 -26.48 -28.49 3.96
CA THR A 68 -25.10 -28.30 3.49
C THR A 68 -24.13 -29.13 4.33
N VAL A 69 -24.20 -29.02 5.67
CA VAL A 69 -23.31 -29.76 6.58
C VAL A 69 -23.45 -31.27 6.44
N ARG A 70 -24.68 -31.80 6.26
CA ARG A 70 -24.86 -33.24 6.00
C ARG A 70 -24.11 -33.73 4.74
N ARG A 71 -23.84 -32.83 3.80
CA ARG A 71 -23.14 -33.12 2.53
C ARG A 71 -21.66 -32.66 2.54
N LEU A 72 -21.21 -32.23 3.69
CA LEU A 72 -19.83 -31.82 3.95
C LEU A 72 -19.20 -32.76 5.02
N PRO A 73 -19.00 -34.04 4.69
CA PRO A 73 -18.39 -34.98 5.63
C PRO A 73 -16.96 -34.59 5.93
N PRO A 74 -16.39 -35.06 7.05
CA PRO A 74 -14.97 -34.95 7.29
C PRO A 74 -14.15 -35.52 6.12
N ASP A 75 -13.12 -34.81 5.73
CA ASP A 75 -12.23 -35.18 4.63
C ASP A 75 -10.76 -34.93 5.02
N ASP A 76 -9.86 -34.82 4.05
CA ASP A 76 -8.44 -34.54 4.28
C ASP A 76 -8.16 -33.14 4.81
N VAL A 77 -9.09 -32.15 4.62
CA VAL A 77 -8.95 -30.75 5.04
C VAL A 77 -9.88 -30.42 6.21
N ILE A 78 -11.13 -30.87 6.17
CA ILE A 78 -12.17 -30.55 7.14
C ILE A 78 -12.33 -31.71 8.14
N ALA A 79 -12.02 -31.45 9.42
CA ALA A 79 -12.26 -32.39 10.50
C ALA A 79 -13.72 -32.43 10.94
N HIS A 80 -14.35 -31.24 10.99
CA HIS A 80 -15.71 -31.10 11.49
C HIS A 80 -16.36 -29.87 10.89
N ALA A 81 -17.65 -30.00 10.60
CA ALA A 81 -18.53 -28.89 10.21
C ALA A 81 -19.81 -28.93 11.02
N GLU A 82 -20.29 -27.79 11.49
CA GLU A 82 -21.51 -27.67 12.27
C GLU A 82 -22.29 -26.40 11.94
N VAL A 83 -23.60 -26.43 12.19
CA VAL A 83 -24.44 -25.24 12.09
C VAL A 83 -24.52 -24.56 13.45
N ALA A 84 -24.24 -23.28 13.51
CA ALA A 84 -24.28 -22.48 14.73
C ALA A 84 -25.19 -21.25 14.60
N GLY A 85 -25.77 -20.84 15.71
CA GLY A 85 -26.57 -19.63 15.83
C GLY A 85 -27.70 -19.56 14.80
N LYS A 86 -27.77 -18.49 14.03
CA LYS A 86 -28.83 -18.22 13.05
C LYS A 86 -28.59 -18.88 11.67
N GLY A 87 -27.66 -19.83 11.56
CA GLY A 87 -27.36 -20.52 10.31
C GLY A 87 -25.93 -20.28 9.79
N PHE A 88 -24.98 -19.90 10.66
CA PHE A 88 -23.56 -19.97 10.34
C PHE A 88 -23.14 -21.42 10.18
N ILE A 89 -22.23 -21.69 9.25
CA ILE A 89 -21.55 -22.98 9.14
C ILE A 89 -20.13 -22.79 9.63
N ASN A 90 -19.79 -23.40 10.76
CA ASN A 90 -18.47 -23.39 11.37
C ASN A 90 -17.67 -24.59 10.87
N LEU A 91 -16.39 -24.39 10.58
CA LEU A 91 -15.49 -25.37 10.01
C LEU A 91 -14.24 -25.51 10.89
N ARG A 92 -13.85 -26.73 11.20
CA ARG A 92 -12.59 -27.06 11.86
C ARG A 92 -11.68 -27.82 10.91
N LEU A 93 -10.41 -27.42 10.84
CA LEU A 93 -9.42 -28.04 9.98
C LEU A 93 -8.91 -29.36 10.57
N GLN A 94 -8.52 -30.29 9.71
CA GLN A 94 -7.86 -31.55 10.10
C GLN A 94 -6.46 -31.25 10.66
N PRO A 95 -6.15 -31.64 11.90
CA PRO A 95 -4.84 -31.40 12.50
C PRO A 95 -3.67 -31.94 11.66
N GLY A 96 -3.83 -33.14 11.09
CA GLY A 96 -2.83 -33.72 10.20
C GLY A 96 -2.63 -32.93 8.89
N TRP A 97 -3.67 -32.32 8.36
CA TRP A 97 -3.54 -31.44 7.21
C TRP A 97 -2.83 -30.13 7.59
N VAL A 98 -3.23 -29.51 8.71
CA VAL A 98 -2.58 -28.29 9.23
C VAL A 98 -1.09 -28.54 9.45
N ALA A 99 -0.72 -29.65 10.10
CA ALA A 99 0.68 -29.99 10.32
C ALA A 99 1.49 -30.08 9.01
N ARG A 100 0.95 -30.75 7.99
CA ARG A 100 1.59 -30.85 6.66
C ARG A 100 1.79 -29.50 5.98
N GLN A 101 0.94 -28.51 6.25
CA GLN A 101 1.10 -27.17 5.68
C GLN A 101 2.41 -26.48 6.11
N ALA A 102 2.98 -26.85 7.26
CA ALA A 102 4.29 -26.34 7.64
C ALA A 102 5.37 -26.67 6.61
N ALA A 103 5.34 -27.89 6.05
CA ALA A 103 6.25 -28.31 4.99
C ALA A 103 6.00 -27.56 3.67
N GLU A 104 4.72 -27.39 3.31
CA GLU A 104 4.33 -26.66 2.09
C GLU A 104 4.79 -25.19 2.15
N ILE A 105 4.61 -24.52 3.30
CA ILE A 105 5.07 -23.16 3.53
C ILE A 105 6.59 -23.07 3.47
N ALA A 106 7.29 -23.95 4.20
CA ALA A 106 8.74 -23.98 4.24
C ALA A 106 9.37 -24.17 2.84
N ASN A 107 8.81 -25.10 2.05
CA ASN A 107 9.25 -25.41 0.69
C ASN A 107 8.89 -24.32 -0.33
N ALA A 108 7.78 -23.60 -0.12
CA ALA A 108 7.41 -22.48 -0.96
C ALA A 108 8.42 -21.33 -0.88
N GLY A 109 9.03 -21.12 0.31
CA GLY A 109 10.03 -20.06 0.51
C GLY A 109 9.50 -18.68 0.06
N ASP A 110 10.28 -17.97 -0.76
CA ASP A 110 9.92 -16.63 -1.26
C ASP A 110 8.68 -16.60 -2.17
N ARG A 111 8.18 -17.78 -2.58
CA ARG A 111 6.92 -17.89 -3.34
C ARG A 111 5.69 -17.93 -2.44
N TYR A 112 5.86 -18.11 -1.13
CA TYR A 112 4.72 -18.19 -0.21
C TYR A 112 3.93 -16.88 -0.19
N GLY A 113 2.61 -16.96 -0.31
CA GLY A 113 1.71 -15.82 -0.41
C GLY A 113 1.68 -15.13 -1.78
N ARG A 114 2.41 -15.64 -2.77
CA ARG A 114 2.26 -15.20 -4.16
C ARG A 114 1.09 -15.90 -4.84
N GLY A 115 0.43 -15.18 -5.75
CA GLY A 115 -0.70 -15.68 -6.53
C GLY A 115 -0.67 -15.12 -7.96
N GLU A 116 -1.66 -15.53 -8.75
CA GLU A 116 -1.81 -15.13 -10.15
C GLU A 116 -3.20 -14.53 -10.41
N VAL A 117 -3.91 -14.11 -9.35
CA VAL A 117 -5.28 -13.57 -9.48
C VAL A 117 -5.33 -12.25 -10.26
N LEU A 118 -4.22 -11.54 -10.34
CA LEU A 118 -4.04 -10.31 -11.12
C LEU A 118 -3.10 -10.52 -12.32
N ALA A 119 -2.82 -11.77 -12.71
CA ALA A 119 -1.94 -12.06 -13.83
C ALA A 119 -2.49 -11.48 -15.14
N GLY A 120 -1.63 -10.74 -15.85
CA GLY A 120 -2.00 -10.05 -17.08
C GLY A 120 -2.60 -8.67 -16.90
N GLU A 121 -2.88 -8.21 -15.67
CA GLU A 121 -3.29 -6.83 -15.40
C GLU A 121 -2.08 -5.90 -15.32
N ARG A 122 -2.15 -4.76 -16.01
CA ARG A 122 -1.17 -3.67 -15.96
C ARG A 122 -1.71 -2.55 -15.07
N LEU A 123 -1.11 -2.40 -13.92
CA LEU A 123 -1.55 -1.46 -12.88
C LEU A 123 -0.53 -0.34 -12.71
N GLN A 124 -0.99 0.88 -12.51
CA GLN A 124 -0.17 1.98 -12.04
C GLN A 124 -0.56 2.35 -10.62
N VAL A 125 0.43 2.54 -9.76
CA VAL A 125 0.24 3.15 -8.45
C VAL A 125 1.04 4.44 -8.41
N GLU A 126 0.34 5.56 -8.29
CA GLU A 126 0.92 6.90 -8.16
C GLU A 126 0.90 7.33 -6.71
N PHE A 127 2.03 7.78 -6.18
CA PHE A 127 2.13 8.17 -4.78
C PHE A 127 3.28 9.14 -4.52
N ILE A 128 3.23 9.83 -3.37
CA ILE A 128 4.06 10.97 -2.99
C ILE A 128 3.73 12.17 -3.88
N SER A 129 4.18 12.20 -5.13
CA SER A 129 3.93 13.24 -6.15
C SER A 129 3.98 14.67 -5.55
N ALA A 130 5.02 14.93 -4.76
CA ALA A 130 5.20 16.22 -4.11
C ALA A 130 5.62 17.27 -5.13
N ASN A 131 5.18 18.53 -4.93
CA ASN A 131 5.60 19.63 -5.80
C ASN A 131 7.12 19.77 -5.81
N PRO A 132 7.78 19.79 -6.99
CA PRO A 132 9.24 19.77 -7.12
C PRO A 132 9.88 21.14 -6.84
N THR A 133 9.47 21.78 -5.74
CA THR A 133 9.89 23.11 -5.31
C THR A 133 10.66 23.10 -3.99
N GLY A 134 11.11 21.92 -3.55
CA GLY A 134 11.95 21.74 -2.36
C GLY A 134 11.92 20.31 -1.85
N PRO A 135 12.83 19.94 -0.93
CA PRO A 135 13.01 18.59 -0.43
C PRO A 135 11.73 17.94 0.10
N LEU A 136 11.64 16.62 0.01
CA LEU A 136 10.54 15.87 0.62
C LEU A 136 10.50 16.11 2.13
N HIS A 137 9.34 16.43 2.62
CA HIS A 137 9.13 16.61 4.05
C HIS A 137 8.24 15.50 4.63
N LEU A 138 8.31 15.35 5.93
CA LEU A 138 7.66 14.27 6.65
C LEU A 138 6.13 14.21 6.45
N ALA A 139 5.45 15.34 6.16
CA ALA A 139 4.01 15.34 5.87
C ALA A 139 3.64 14.56 4.59
N ASN A 140 4.56 14.44 3.62
CA ASN A 140 4.37 13.62 2.42
C ASN A 140 4.77 12.15 2.63
N ALA A 141 5.48 11.85 3.74
CA ALA A 141 6.12 10.57 3.95
C ALA A 141 5.13 9.39 4.00
N ARG A 142 3.90 9.59 4.54
CA ARG A 142 2.93 8.49 4.71
C ARG A 142 2.47 7.89 3.39
N GLY A 143 2.29 8.71 2.37
CA GLY A 143 1.89 8.25 1.03
C GLY A 143 2.89 7.30 0.40
N GLY A 144 4.19 7.45 0.72
CA GLY A 144 5.26 6.61 0.18
C GLY A 144 5.12 5.12 0.55
N PRO A 145 5.22 4.74 1.84
CA PRO A 145 5.06 3.36 2.26
C PRO A 145 3.69 2.76 1.92
N LEU A 146 2.61 3.56 1.95
CA LEU A 146 1.27 3.12 1.56
C LEU A 146 1.25 2.69 0.10
N GLY A 147 1.67 3.55 -0.81
CA GLY A 147 1.68 3.27 -2.25
C GLY A 147 2.62 2.11 -2.59
N ASP A 148 3.82 2.10 -2.03
CA ASP A 148 4.82 1.05 -2.29
C ASP A 148 4.37 -0.32 -1.78
N ALA A 149 3.76 -0.41 -0.58
CA ALA A 149 3.25 -1.66 -0.04
C ALA A 149 2.04 -2.19 -0.83
N ILE A 150 1.10 -1.32 -1.25
CA ILE A 150 0.00 -1.70 -2.14
C ILE A 150 0.53 -2.21 -3.48
N ALA A 151 1.48 -1.50 -4.09
CA ALA A 151 2.13 -1.93 -5.32
C ALA A 151 2.81 -3.29 -5.18
N SER A 152 3.48 -3.54 -4.03
CA SER A 152 4.12 -4.82 -3.72
C SER A 152 3.11 -5.96 -3.56
N VAL A 153 1.94 -5.69 -2.95
CA VAL A 153 0.83 -6.65 -2.84
C VAL A 153 0.29 -6.99 -4.22
N PHE A 154 0.01 -6.02 -5.09
CA PHE A 154 -0.46 -6.28 -6.46
C PHE A 154 0.56 -7.09 -7.26
N ALA A 155 1.84 -6.72 -7.19
CA ALA A 155 2.92 -7.47 -7.86
C ALA A 155 3.04 -8.91 -7.34
N SER A 156 2.83 -9.14 -6.02
CA SER A 156 2.86 -10.49 -5.45
C SER A 156 1.71 -11.37 -5.94
N LEU A 157 0.63 -10.78 -6.45
CA LEU A 157 -0.53 -11.46 -7.02
C LEU A 157 -0.50 -11.56 -8.55
N GLY A 158 0.63 -11.22 -9.17
CA GLY A 158 0.90 -11.44 -10.60
C GLY A 158 0.65 -10.23 -11.49
N ALA A 159 0.27 -9.07 -10.96
CA ALA A 159 0.12 -7.86 -11.76
C ALA A 159 1.47 -7.31 -12.25
N GLU A 160 1.47 -6.72 -13.44
CA GLU A 160 2.53 -5.82 -13.91
C GLU A 160 2.28 -4.44 -13.31
N VAL A 161 3.05 -4.07 -12.28
CA VAL A 161 2.82 -2.83 -11.54
C VAL A 161 3.86 -1.79 -11.90
N LYS A 162 3.41 -0.58 -12.26
CA LYS A 162 4.24 0.62 -12.40
C LYS A 162 4.06 1.55 -11.21
N ARG A 163 5.16 1.86 -10.54
CA ARG A 163 5.24 2.92 -9.51
C ARG A 163 5.59 4.23 -10.19
N GLU A 164 4.75 5.23 -10.05
CA GLU A 164 4.97 6.52 -10.71
C GLU A 164 4.94 7.68 -9.71
N PHE A 165 5.86 8.60 -9.91
CA PHE A 165 5.89 9.91 -9.29
C PHE A 165 5.51 10.95 -10.33
N TYR A 166 4.42 11.70 -10.09
CA TYR A 166 4.00 12.79 -10.96
C TYR A 166 4.73 14.08 -10.58
N VAL A 167 5.44 14.68 -11.51
CA VAL A 167 6.24 15.90 -11.35
C VAL A 167 5.45 17.09 -11.89
N GLU A 168 4.91 17.93 -11.00
CA GLU A 168 4.21 19.17 -11.36
C GLU A 168 5.22 20.29 -11.66
N ASP A 169 5.82 20.25 -12.85
CA ASP A 169 6.89 21.14 -13.31
C ASP A 169 6.38 22.30 -14.17
N THR A 170 5.14 22.77 -13.92
CA THR A 170 4.53 23.95 -14.57
C THR A 170 3.65 24.72 -13.59
N GLY A 171 3.36 25.99 -13.93
CA GLY A 171 2.42 26.85 -13.20
C GLY A 171 3.10 27.78 -12.21
N THR A 172 2.28 28.50 -11.43
CA THR A 172 2.74 29.63 -10.60
C THR A 172 3.76 29.26 -9.53
N GLN A 173 3.69 28.04 -8.96
CA GLN A 173 4.68 27.59 -7.98
C GLN A 173 6.05 27.35 -8.61
N PHE A 174 6.07 26.78 -9.82
CA PHE A 174 7.27 26.57 -10.60
C PHE A 174 7.93 27.92 -10.97
N GLU A 175 7.15 28.92 -11.42
CA GLU A 175 7.64 30.26 -11.76
C GLU A 175 8.22 30.98 -10.55
N MET A 176 7.51 30.94 -9.41
CA MET A 176 7.95 31.55 -8.15
C MET A 176 9.24 30.87 -7.64
N PHE A 177 9.36 29.56 -7.84
CA PHE A 177 10.58 28.82 -7.49
C PHE A 177 11.77 29.30 -8.33
N GLY A 178 11.60 29.44 -9.64
CA GLY A 178 12.62 30.00 -10.52
C GLY A 178 13.03 31.42 -10.13
N THR A 179 12.06 32.26 -9.76
CA THR A 179 12.30 33.62 -9.26
C THR A 179 13.12 33.59 -7.97
N SER A 180 12.79 32.69 -7.06
CA SER A 180 13.51 32.55 -5.79
C SER A 180 14.99 32.15 -6.01
N ILE A 181 15.22 31.22 -6.93
CA ILE A 181 16.59 30.80 -7.31
C ILE A 181 17.34 31.97 -7.97
N ALA A 182 16.69 32.73 -8.85
CA ALA A 182 17.31 33.87 -9.53
C ALA A 182 17.73 34.97 -8.53
N VAL A 183 16.89 35.25 -7.54
CA VAL A 183 17.23 36.20 -6.46
C VAL A 183 18.44 35.69 -5.66
N ARG A 184 18.48 34.41 -5.28
CA ARG A 184 19.62 33.83 -4.55
C ARG A 184 20.90 33.83 -5.38
N TYR A 185 20.81 33.56 -6.69
CA TYR A 185 21.94 33.66 -7.61
C TYR A 185 22.54 35.06 -7.65
N ARG A 186 21.70 36.11 -7.75
CA ARG A 186 22.15 37.52 -7.69
C ARG A 186 22.77 37.89 -6.35
N GLN A 187 22.18 37.45 -5.25
CA GLN A 187 22.75 37.66 -3.92
C GLN A 187 24.15 37.02 -3.79
N LEU A 188 24.39 35.86 -4.37
CA LEU A 188 25.71 35.22 -4.44
C LEU A 188 26.73 36.02 -5.26
N LEU A 189 26.24 36.81 -6.23
CA LEU A 189 27.07 37.73 -7.04
C LEU A 189 27.26 39.10 -6.37
N GLY A 190 26.77 39.31 -5.13
CA GLY A 190 26.96 40.53 -4.35
C GLY A 190 25.87 41.59 -4.57
N GLU A 191 24.76 41.26 -5.22
CA GLU A 191 23.66 42.22 -5.39
C GLU A 191 22.76 42.27 -4.13
N GLU A 192 22.38 43.48 -3.73
CA GLU A 192 21.40 43.71 -2.67
C GLU A 192 19.97 43.64 -3.23
N ILE A 193 19.40 42.45 -3.29
CA ILE A 193 18.05 42.18 -3.77
C ILE A 193 17.28 41.39 -2.72
N ALA A 194 16.04 41.81 -2.42
CA ALA A 194 15.17 41.12 -1.48
C ALA A 194 14.45 39.95 -2.13
N LEU A 195 14.36 38.84 -1.39
CA LEU A 195 13.53 37.71 -1.81
C LEU A 195 12.04 38.06 -1.64
N PRO A 196 11.17 37.77 -2.64
CA PRO A 196 9.73 37.99 -2.50
C PRO A 196 9.17 37.29 -1.25
N ALA A 197 8.18 37.89 -0.61
CA ALA A 197 7.58 37.33 0.61
C ALA A 197 6.93 35.96 0.38
N GLU A 198 6.38 35.74 -0.83
CA GLU A 198 5.79 34.48 -1.28
C GLU A 198 6.83 33.49 -1.82
N GLY A 199 8.10 33.92 -1.92
CA GLY A 199 9.20 33.10 -2.45
C GLY A 199 9.64 32.02 -1.48
N TYR A 200 10.41 31.08 -1.98
CA TYR A 200 10.94 29.95 -1.23
C TYR A 200 12.17 30.38 -0.39
N GLN A 201 12.03 30.34 0.94
CA GLN A 201 12.99 30.92 1.89
C GLN A 201 14.07 29.93 2.36
N GLY A 202 13.93 28.62 2.08
CA GLY A 202 14.82 27.58 2.59
C GLY A 202 16.25 27.68 2.03
N ASP A 203 17.23 27.22 2.80
CA ASP A 203 18.67 27.26 2.45
C ASP A 203 18.98 26.46 1.15
N TYR A 204 18.21 25.40 0.89
CA TYR A 204 18.34 24.61 -0.35
C TYR A 204 18.21 25.45 -1.64
N VAL A 205 17.44 26.55 -1.60
CA VAL A 205 17.33 27.47 -2.74
C VAL A 205 18.66 28.16 -3.02
N THR A 206 19.40 28.51 -1.94
CA THR A 206 20.76 29.06 -2.05
C THR A 206 21.75 28.00 -2.56
N ASP A 207 21.58 26.73 -2.12
CA ASP A 207 22.43 25.63 -2.60
C ASP A 207 22.22 25.35 -4.08
N ILE A 208 20.95 25.38 -4.56
CA ILE A 208 20.61 25.29 -5.98
C ILE A 208 21.27 26.47 -6.76
N ALA A 209 21.11 27.70 -6.26
CA ALA A 209 21.71 28.87 -6.90
C ALA A 209 23.24 28.77 -6.96
N ARG A 210 23.89 28.25 -5.90
CA ARG A 210 25.33 27.99 -5.84
C ARG A 210 25.76 26.92 -6.84
N ALA A 211 24.98 25.83 -6.97
CA ALA A 211 25.23 24.78 -7.96
C ALA A 211 25.12 25.33 -9.39
N ILE A 212 24.12 26.16 -9.67
CA ILE A 212 23.97 26.83 -10.97
C ILE A 212 25.18 27.77 -11.24
N LEU A 213 25.57 28.59 -10.25
CA LEU A 213 26.70 29.49 -10.38
C LEU A 213 28.00 28.72 -10.61
N ALA A 214 28.21 27.61 -9.91
CA ALA A 214 29.41 26.76 -10.10
C ALA A 214 29.46 26.11 -11.49
N ARG A 215 28.32 25.72 -12.06
CA ARG A 215 28.24 25.05 -13.36
C ARG A 215 28.27 26.04 -14.55
N GLU A 216 27.51 27.12 -14.44
CA GLU A 216 27.24 28.05 -15.54
C GLU A 216 28.05 29.37 -15.43
N GLY A 217 28.72 29.62 -14.29
CA GLY A 217 29.40 30.87 -14.01
C GLY A 217 28.43 32.06 -13.96
N GLU A 218 28.92 33.22 -14.36
CA GLU A 218 28.13 34.47 -14.43
C GLU A 218 27.33 34.66 -15.73
N ARG A 219 27.17 33.59 -16.53
CA ARG A 219 26.53 33.62 -17.84
C ARG A 219 25.17 34.34 -17.85
N TYR A 220 24.40 34.18 -16.79
CA TYR A 220 23.05 34.73 -16.69
C TYR A 220 22.98 36.09 -15.98
N ARG A 221 24.11 36.64 -15.51
CA ARG A 221 24.17 37.85 -14.65
C ARG A 221 23.42 39.06 -15.22
N HIS A 222 23.56 39.29 -16.54
CA HIS A 222 23.03 40.48 -17.21
C HIS A 222 21.60 40.33 -17.73
N LEU A 223 21.01 39.13 -17.61
CA LEU A 223 19.62 38.92 -18.01
C LEU A 223 18.64 39.59 -17.01
N PRO A 224 17.46 40.07 -17.45
CA PRO A 224 16.37 40.44 -16.56
C PRO A 224 16.03 39.32 -15.59
N LEU A 225 15.55 39.67 -14.37
CA LEU A 225 15.23 38.68 -13.34
C LEU A 225 14.22 37.63 -13.81
N GLU A 226 13.21 38.06 -14.57
CA GLU A 226 12.18 37.16 -15.11
C GLU A 226 12.76 36.15 -16.13
N GLU A 227 13.73 36.58 -16.94
CA GLU A 227 14.41 35.67 -17.87
C GLU A 227 15.31 34.68 -17.12
N GLN A 228 16.04 35.17 -16.11
CA GLN A 228 16.81 34.28 -15.23
C GLN A 228 15.91 33.23 -14.59
N ALA A 229 14.74 33.64 -14.07
CA ALA A 229 13.77 32.75 -13.44
C ALA A 229 13.29 31.65 -14.38
N LYS A 230 13.01 31.98 -15.67
CA LYS A 230 12.61 31.00 -16.70
C LYS A 230 13.70 29.97 -16.98
N PHE A 231 14.98 30.38 -16.97
CA PHE A 231 16.10 29.43 -17.12
C PHE A 231 16.34 28.60 -15.86
N PHE A 232 16.18 29.19 -14.68
CA PHE A 232 16.55 28.53 -13.42
C PHE A 232 15.45 27.62 -12.87
N ALA A 233 14.17 27.87 -13.18
CA ALA A 233 13.09 27.01 -12.75
C ALA A 233 13.27 25.55 -13.18
N PRO A 234 13.49 25.22 -14.46
CA PRO A 234 13.73 23.83 -14.86
C PRO A 234 15.02 23.24 -14.27
N MET A 235 16.07 24.07 -14.06
CA MET A 235 17.31 23.60 -13.42
C MET A 235 17.07 23.27 -11.95
N GLY A 236 16.28 24.10 -11.26
CA GLY A 236 15.90 23.87 -9.86
C GLY A 236 15.03 22.64 -9.71
N VAL A 237 14.04 22.45 -10.60
CA VAL A 237 13.21 21.23 -10.59
C VAL A 237 14.07 19.99 -10.82
N ALA A 238 14.98 20.01 -11.78
CA ALA A 238 15.87 18.87 -12.02
C ALA A 238 16.70 18.52 -10.78
N TRP A 239 17.22 19.54 -10.08
CA TRP A 239 17.95 19.35 -8.82
C TRP A 239 17.07 18.73 -7.72
N VAL A 240 15.84 19.24 -7.55
CA VAL A 240 14.91 18.71 -6.54
C VAL A 240 14.49 17.27 -6.88
N VAL A 241 14.20 16.97 -8.14
CA VAL A 241 13.83 15.61 -8.57
C VAL A 241 14.97 14.63 -8.33
N GLU A 242 16.23 15.02 -8.57
CA GLU A 242 17.41 14.19 -8.26
C GLU A 242 17.54 13.94 -6.76
N ASP A 243 17.31 14.97 -5.94
CA ASP A 243 17.31 14.84 -4.47
C ASP A 243 16.16 13.95 -3.98
N ASP A 244 14.95 14.15 -4.49
CA ASP A 244 13.77 13.33 -4.17
C ASP A 244 13.98 11.87 -4.56
N GLN A 245 14.63 11.58 -5.70
CA GLN A 245 15.00 10.22 -6.11
C GLN A 245 15.92 9.58 -5.08
N ARG A 246 16.98 10.28 -4.67
CA ARG A 246 17.95 9.83 -3.68
C ARG A 246 17.27 9.55 -2.33
N VAL A 247 16.40 10.45 -1.86
CA VAL A 247 15.68 10.29 -0.59
C VAL A 247 14.66 9.14 -0.66
N CYS A 248 13.95 8.98 -1.78
CA CYS A 248 13.05 7.86 -2.00
C CYS A 248 13.80 6.52 -1.96
N GLU A 249 14.98 6.42 -2.62
CA GLU A 249 15.81 5.22 -2.57
C GLU A 249 16.29 4.91 -1.14
N LYS A 250 16.71 5.93 -0.38
CA LYS A 250 17.06 5.81 1.04
C LYS A 250 15.87 5.32 1.88
N PHE A 251 14.65 5.72 1.51
CA PHE A 251 13.40 5.25 2.12
C PHE A 251 13.00 3.83 1.65
N GLY A 252 13.76 3.23 0.72
CA GLY A 252 13.49 1.92 0.15
C GLY A 252 12.35 1.92 -0.87
N ILE A 253 12.10 3.05 -1.50
CA ILE A 253 11.09 3.23 -2.54
C ILE A 253 11.80 3.50 -3.87
N ARG A 254 11.43 2.74 -4.90
CA ARG A 254 11.89 2.96 -6.28
C ARG A 254 10.70 3.18 -7.19
N PHE A 255 10.73 4.29 -7.90
CA PHE A 255 9.77 4.60 -8.94
C PHE A 255 10.27 4.09 -10.29
N ASP A 256 9.35 3.53 -11.08
CA ASP A 256 9.62 3.11 -12.45
C ASP A 256 9.55 4.30 -13.43
N SER A 257 8.85 5.37 -13.03
CA SER A 257 8.64 6.57 -13.84
C SER A 257 8.55 7.82 -12.97
N TRP A 258 9.20 8.90 -13.44
CA TRP A 258 9.07 10.27 -12.97
C TRP A 258 8.43 11.07 -14.10
N PHE A 259 7.11 11.23 -14.05
CA PHE A 259 6.32 11.75 -15.16
C PHE A 259 6.26 13.27 -15.13
N SER A 260 6.74 13.94 -16.20
CA SER A 260 6.71 15.41 -16.32
C SER A 260 5.36 15.90 -16.85
N GLN A 261 4.70 16.78 -16.09
CA GLN A 261 3.51 17.49 -16.53
C GLN A 261 3.80 18.37 -17.76
N ALA A 262 4.95 19.07 -17.76
CA ALA A 262 5.36 19.94 -18.86
C ALA A 262 5.51 19.17 -20.17
N GLU A 263 6.03 17.94 -20.13
CA GLU A 263 6.17 17.08 -21.31
C GLU A 263 4.79 16.69 -21.86
N MET A 264 3.87 16.29 -21.01
CA MET A 264 2.49 15.99 -21.40
C MET A 264 1.82 17.22 -22.06
N MET A 265 1.99 18.39 -21.47
CA MET A 265 1.41 19.61 -22.02
C MET A 265 1.95 19.95 -23.41
N ARG A 266 3.27 19.76 -23.62
CA ARG A 266 3.91 19.99 -24.94
C ARG A 266 3.51 18.97 -26.00
N SER A 267 3.08 17.78 -25.60
CA SER A 267 2.67 16.72 -26.52
C SER A 267 1.35 16.96 -27.25
N GLY A 268 0.58 17.98 -26.85
CA GLY A 268 -0.77 18.27 -27.36
C GLY A 268 -1.86 17.33 -26.79
N TYR A 269 -1.49 16.46 -25.87
CA TYR A 269 -2.44 15.48 -25.31
C TYR A 269 -3.51 16.13 -24.44
N PHE A 270 -3.20 17.27 -23.82
CA PHE A 270 -4.17 18.06 -23.09
C PHE A 270 -5.33 18.50 -24.00
N ASP A 271 -5.02 19.10 -25.15
CA ASP A 271 -6.02 19.58 -26.12
C ASP A 271 -6.88 18.42 -26.65
N ALA A 272 -6.24 17.28 -26.97
CA ALA A 272 -6.95 16.06 -27.38
C ALA A 272 -7.89 15.52 -26.28
N THR A 273 -7.60 15.78 -25.01
CA THR A 273 -8.48 15.41 -23.90
C THR A 273 -9.68 16.34 -23.81
N ILE A 274 -9.49 17.64 -23.99
CA ILE A 274 -10.59 18.63 -24.04
C ILE A 274 -11.52 18.30 -25.21
N ASP A 275 -10.98 17.97 -26.39
CA ASP A 275 -11.77 17.57 -27.55
C ASP A 275 -12.58 16.29 -27.29
N ALA A 276 -11.98 15.30 -26.64
CA ALA A 276 -12.69 14.08 -26.25
C ALA A 276 -13.84 14.33 -25.25
N LEU A 277 -13.71 15.29 -24.37
CA LEU A 277 -14.79 15.73 -23.47
C LEU A 277 -15.86 16.52 -24.23
N ARG A 278 -15.46 17.37 -25.20
CA ARG A 278 -16.37 18.16 -26.06
C ARG A 278 -17.23 17.24 -26.93
N GLU A 279 -16.66 16.22 -27.56
CA GLU A 279 -17.38 15.21 -28.34
C GLU A 279 -18.45 14.48 -27.51
N ARG A 280 -18.24 14.34 -26.22
CA ARG A 280 -19.19 13.72 -25.28
C ARG A 280 -20.21 14.70 -24.70
N GLY A 281 -20.14 15.99 -25.09
CA GLY A 281 -21.01 17.03 -24.55
C GLY A 281 -20.81 17.31 -23.06
N LYS A 282 -19.58 17.12 -22.56
CA LYS A 282 -19.22 17.27 -21.13
C LYS A 282 -18.44 18.54 -20.83
N VAL A 283 -18.26 19.41 -21.81
CA VAL A 283 -17.66 20.73 -21.63
C VAL A 283 -18.47 21.80 -22.39
N TYR A 284 -18.46 23.01 -21.86
CA TYR A 284 -19.08 24.19 -22.48
C TYR A 284 -18.19 25.42 -22.27
N GLU A 285 -18.42 26.45 -23.07
CA GLU A 285 -17.72 27.74 -22.96
C GLU A 285 -18.59 28.77 -22.25
N LYS A 286 -18.01 29.43 -21.25
CA LYS A 286 -18.65 30.53 -20.51
C LYS A 286 -17.62 31.57 -20.11
N ASP A 287 -17.87 32.85 -20.37
CA ASP A 287 -16.99 33.98 -20.02
C ASP A 287 -15.54 33.81 -20.50
N GLY A 288 -15.34 33.20 -21.68
CA GLY A 288 -14.03 32.94 -22.27
C GLY A 288 -13.27 31.77 -21.65
N ALA A 289 -13.83 31.08 -20.67
CA ALA A 289 -13.27 29.89 -20.02
C ALA A 289 -13.97 28.63 -20.52
N VAL A 290 -13.26 27.49 -20.47
CA VAL A 290 -13.84 26.16 -20.73
C VAL A 290 -14.18 25.51 -19.41
N TRP A 291 -15.45 25.12 -19.29
CA TRP A 291 -16.00 24.51 -18.08
C TRP A 291 -16.35 23.05 -18.31
N PHE A 292 -16.08 22.22 -17.32
CA PHE A 292 -16.60 20.86 -17.25
C PHE A 292 -18.01 20.89 -16.66
N ASP A 293 -18.94 20.22 -17.33
CA ASP A 293 -20.34 20.11 -16.92
C ASP A 293 -20.45 19.14 -15.73
N ALA A 294 -20.68 19.70 -14.54
CA ALA A 294 -20.79 18.87 -13.34
C ALA A 294 -22.08 18.03 -13.34
N PRO A 295 -22.06 16.81 -12.81
CA PRO A 295 -23.27 16.00 -12.66
C PRO A 295 -24.32 16.67 -11.77
N ASP A 296 -25.61 16.47 -12.08
CA ASP A 296 -26.75 17.05 -11.34
C ASP A 296 -26.78 16.70 -9.83
N GLU A 297 -26.10 15.60 -9.44
CA GLU A 297 -26.03 15.14 -8.05
C GLU A 297 -25.07 15.98 -7.18
N ILE A 298 -24.32 16.89 -7.76
CA ILE A 298 -23.36 17.75 -7.07
C ILE A 298 -23.97 19.14 -6.90
N GLU A 299 -23.83 19.72 -5.68
CA GLU A 299 -24.41 21.02 -5.34
C GLU A 299 -23.90 22.18 -6.22
N ASP A 300 -22.75 22.02 -6.86
CA ASP A 300 -22.07 23.01 -7.69
C ASP A 300 -22.66 23.02 -9.11
N LYS A 301 -23.81 23.65 -9.27
CA LYS A 301 -24.61 23.67 -10.51
C LYS A 301 -23.93 24.36 -11.71
N GLU A 302 -22.84 25.12 -11.48
CA GLU A 302 -22.15 25.84 -12.55
C GLU A 302 -21.03 25.02 -13.21
N GLY A 303 -20.66 23.86 -12.62
CA GLY A 303 -19.55 23.06 -13.13
C GLY A 303 -18.18 23.56 -12.68
N TRP A 304 -17.11 23.07 -13.33
CA TRP A 304 -15.73 23.36 -12.93
C TRP A 304 -14.89 23.85 -14.10
N VAL A 305 -14.13 24.93 -13.88
CA VAL A 305 -13.23 25.46 -14.90
C VAL A 305 -12.09 24.48 -15.15
N ILE A 306 -11.89 24.08 -16.41
CA ILE A 306 -10.79 23.26 -16.88
C ILE A 306 -9.74 24.05 -17.66
N VAL A 307 -10.16 25.13 -18.36
CA VAL A 307 -9.28 26.12 -18.97
C VAL A 307 -9.79 27.52 -18.60
N ARG A 308 -8.91 28.35 -18.05
CA ARG A 308 -9.22 29.71 -17.66
C ARG A 308 -9.44 30.62 -18.87
N SER A 309 -10.04 31.79 -18.67
CA SER A 309 -10.26 32.78 -19.73
C SER A 309 -8.98 33.34 -20.38
N ASN A 310 -7.84 33.22 -19.71
CA ASN A 310 -6.53 33.58 -20.28
C ASN A 310 -5.88 32.40 -21.07
N GLY A 311 -6.60 31.29 -21.25
CA GLY A 311 -6.11 30.10 -21.97
C GLY A 311 -5.29 29.13 -21.13
N GLU A 312 -5.06 29.41 -19.83
CA GLU A 312 -4.27 28.52 -18.98
C GLU A 312 -5.11 27.34 -18.44
N PRO A 313 -4.63 26.09 -18.60
CA PRO A 313 -5.23 24.93 -17.96
C PRO A 313 -5.22 25.02 -16.44
N THR A 314 -6.33 24.62 -15.82
CA THR A 314 -6.39 24.46 -14.36
C THR A 314 -5.69 23.16 -13.92
N TYR A 315 -5.43 23.03 -12.62
CA TYR A 315 -4.96 21.80 -12.02
C TYR A 315 -5.88 20.62 -12.39
N PHE A 316 -7.19 20.79 -12.20
CA PHE A 316 -8.20 19.78 -12.54
C PHE A 316 -8.15 19.37 -14.02
N GLY A 317 -8.04 20.33 -14.95
CA GLY A 317 -7.95 20.04 -16.38
C GLY A 317 -6.71 19.22 -16.74
N LYS A 318 -5.56 19.53 -16.14
CA LYS A 318 -4.31 18.78 -16.36
C LYS A 318 -4.40 17.35 -15.82
N ASP A 319 -5.03 17.18 -14.65
CA ASP A 319 -5.20 15.86 -14.06
C ASP A 319 -6.13 14.98 -14.88
N ILE A 320 -7.21 15.51 -15.44
CA ILE A 320 -8.06 14.77 -16.38
C ILE A 320 -7.23 14.24 -17.56
N ALA A 321 -6.39 15.10 -18.15
CA ALA A 321 -5.56 14.72 -19.28
C ALA A 321 -4.56 13.62 -18.91
N TYR A 322 -3.88 13.75 -17.78
CA TYR A 322 -2.93 12.77 -17.31
C TYR A 322 -3.58 11.40 -17.04
N HIS A 323 -4.70 11.36 -16.34
CA HIS A 323 -5.40 10.10 -16.04
C HIS A 323 -5.93 9.43 -17.31
N ARG A 324 -6.48 10.21 -18.23
CA ARG A 324 -6.88 9.70 -19.53
C ARG A 324 -5.68 9.11 -20.29
N LEU A 325 -4.54 9.84 -20.33
CA LEU A 325 -3.31 9.36 -20.96
C LEU A 325 -2.87 7.99 -20.42
N CYS A 326 -2.86 7.84 -19.10
CA CYS A 326 -2.49 6.59 -18.43
C CYS A 326 -3.40 5.44 -18.84
N LEU A 327 -4.70 5.65 -18.82
CA LEU A 327 -5.71 4.61 -19.02
C LEU A 327 -6.04 4.31 -20.50
N THR A 328 -5.65 5.18 -21.44
CA THR A 328 -5.88 4.98 -22.88
C THR A 328 -4.60 4.72 -23.65
N GLU A 329 -3.70 5.69 -23.74
CA GLU A 329 -2.51 5.61 -24.60
C GLU A 329 -1.39 4.75 -23.99
N ARG A 330 -1.19 4.84 -22.66
CA ARG A 330 -0.19 4.00 -21.99
C ARG A 330 -0.68 2.57 -21.74
N GLY A 331 -1.96 2.32 -22.01
CA GLY A 331 -2.61 1.02 -22.01
C GLY A 331 -2.62 0.34 -20.65
N LEU A 332 -2.72 1.10 -19.56
CA LEU A 332 -2.90 0.56 -18.22
C LEU A 332 -4.33 0.07 -18.05
N ASP A 333 -4.52 -1.07 -17.41
CA ASP A 333 -5.86 -1.60 -17.13
C ASP A 333 -6.52 -0.85 -15.96
N ARG A 334 -5.74 -0.51 -14.93
CA ARG A 334 -6.20 0.26 -13.76
C ARG A 334 -5.12 1.24 -13.27
N LYS A 335 -5.57 2.35 -12.71
CA LYS A 335 -4.74 3.36 -12.02
C LYS A 335 -5.24 3.55 -10.60
N LEU A 336 -4.31 3.53 -9.65
CA LEU A 336 -4.55 3.79 -8.24
C LEU A 336 -3.67 4.95 -7.78
N ASP A 337 -4.29 5.98 -7.21
CA ASP A 337 -3.59 7.11 -6.64
C ASP A 337 -3.66 7.10 -5.11
N ILE A 338 -2.59 7.57 -4.49
CA ILE A 338 -2.48 7.70 -3.04
C ILE A 338 -2.42 9.18 -2.69
N TRP A 339 -3.55 9.75 -2.28
CA TRP A 339 -3.71 11.18 -2.06
C TRP A 339 -3.92 11.56 -0.60
N GLY A 340 -3.45 12.75 -0.21
CA GLY A 340 -3.76 13.31 1.10
C GLY A 340 -5.24 13.68 1.27
N ALA A 341 -5.76 13.59 2.47
CA ALA A 341 -7.19 13.83 2.76
C ALA A 341 -7.69 15.25 2.41
N ASN A 342 -6.77 16.22 2.26
CA ASN A 342 -7.12 17.58 1.79
C ASN A 342 -7.59 17.63 0.33
N THR A 343 -7.41 16.56 -0.45
CA THR A 343 -7.84 16.48 -1.86
C THR A 343 -9.20 15.81 -2.03
N HIS A 344 -9.98 15.66 -0.96
CA HIS A 344 -11.28 14.99 -1.01
C HIS A 344 -12.24 15.59 -2.06
N TYR A 345 -12.30 16.92 -2.17
CA TYR A 345 -13.13 17.59 -3.18
C TYR A 345 -12.63 17.30 -4.60
N HIS A 346 -11.33 17.31 -4.80
CA HIS A 346 -10.71 16.97 -6.09
C HIS A 346 -11.01 15.52 -6.52
N LEU A 347 -11.09 14.57 -5.57
CA LEU A 347 -11.53 13.21 -5.87
C LEU A 347 -12.95 13.17 -6.45
N ILE A 348 -13.88 13.98 -5.94
CA ILE A 348 -15.24 14.08 -6.48
C ILE A 348 -15.19 14.56 -7.93
N GLN A 349 -14.41 15.61 -8.22
CA GLN A 349 -14.21 16.15 -9.56
C GLN A 349 -13.61 15.09 -10.50
N MET A 350 -12.56 14.41 -10.08
CA MET A 350 -11.89 13.40 -10.90
C MET A 350 -12.77 12.20 -11.20
N ARG A 351 -13.55 11.71 -10.23
CA ARG A 351 -14.52 10.63 -10.48
C ARG A 351 -15.56 11.02 -11.53
N ALA A 352 -16.09 12.25 -11.45
CA ALA A 352 -17.04 12.77 -12.43
C ALA A 352 -16.41 12.83 -13.84
N ALA A 353 -15.17 13.31 -13.95
CA ALA A 353 -14.45 13.38 -15.22
C ALA A 353 -14.14 11.97 -15.78
N MET A 354 -13.69 11.05 -14.94
CA MET A 354 -13.43 9.65 -15.36
C MET A 354 -14.72 8.96 -15.80
N ARG A 355 -15.84 9.19 -15.11
CA ARG A 355 -17.17 8.70 -15.52
C ARG A 355 -17.57 9.27 -16.88
N ALA A 356 -17.39 10.56 -17.10
CA ALA A 356 -17.66 11.21 -18.38
C ALA A 356 -16.83 10.62 -19.53
N LEU A 357 -15.62 10.18 -19.25
CA LEU A 357 -14.74 9.51 -20.20
C LEU A 357 -14.98 7.99 -20.33
N GLY A 358 -15.84 7.39 -19.49
CA GLY A 358 -16.07 5.94 -19.44
C GLY A 358 -14.93 5.16 -18.80
N LEU A 359 -14.16 5.79 -17.91
CA LEU A 359 -12.95 5.24 -17.29
C LEU A 359 -13.07 5.06 -15.77
N GLU A 360 -14.24 5.34 -15.17
CA GLU A 360 -14.43 5.37 -13.71
C GLU A 360 -14.03 4.05 -13.02
N GLU A 361 -14.44 2.90 -13.59
CA GLU A 361 -14.15 1.57 -13.03
C GLU A 361 -12.65 1.20 -13.05
N ARG A 362 -11.86 1.95 -13.80
CA ARG A 362 -10.42 1.75 -13.97
C ARG A 362 -9.59 2.73 -13.12
N PHE A 363 -10.25 3.63 -12.40
CA PHE A 363 -9.64 4.67 -11.57
C PHE A 363 -10.04 4.50 -10.11
N ALA A 364 -9.07 4.45 -9.22
CA ALA A 364 -9.28 4.38 -7.79
C ALA A 364 -8.33 5.32 -7.03
N VAL A 365 -8.76 5.74 -5.85
CA VAL A 365 -7.95 6.60 -4.97
C VAL A 365 -8.01 6.07 -3.54
N VAL A 366 -6.87 6.00 -2.90
CA VAL A 366 -6.75 5.84 -1.45
C VAL A 366 -6.44 7.19 -0.83
N LEU A 367 -7.37 7.72 -0.05
CA LEU A 367 -7.15 8.94 0.72
C LEU A 367 -6.48 8.60 2.05
N TYR A 368 -5.37 9.30 2.38
CA TYR A 368 -4.73 9.12 3.68
C TYR A 368 -4.77 10.38 4.54
N GLN A 369 -4.98 10.19 5.84
CA GLN A 369 -4.92 11.28 6.82
C GLN A 369 -3.49 11.69 7.11
N PHE A 370 -3.31 12.98 7.40
CA PHE A 370 -2.01 13.53 7.77
C PHE A 370 -1.47 12.91 9.06
N VAL A 371 -0.14 12.88 9.13
CA VAL A 371 0.59 12.43 10.31
C VAL A 371 0.84 13.62 11.23
N ARG A 372 0.55 13.44 12.51
CA ARG A 372 1.02 14.35 13.56
C ARG A 372 2.33 13.78 14.11
N PHE A 373 3.32 14.63 14.20
CA PHE A 373 4.62 14.23 14.70
C PHE A 373 4.77 14.70 16.15
N LEU A 374 5.03 13.76 17.03
CA LEU A 374 5.21 13.98 18.46
C LEU A 374 6.70 13.87 18.82
N HIS A 375 7.20 14.86 19.53
CA HIS A 375 8.50 14.82 20.18
C HIS A 375 8.31 15.34 21.61
N GLU A 376 8.62 14.52 22.62
CA GLU A 376 8.34 14.81 24.03
C GLU A 376 6.89 15.31 24.26
N ASP A 377 5.90 14.60 23.68
CA ASP A 377 4.47 14.94 23.71
C ASP A 377 4.07 16.30 23.08
N VAL A 378 5.00 16.98 22.40
CA VAL A 378 4.74 18.24 21.69
C VAL A 378 4.55 17.99 20.20
N ILE A 379 3.46 18.52 19.63
CA ILE A 379 3.22 18.46 18.19
C ILE A 379 4.20 19.41 17.48
N LEU A 380 5.03 18.84 16.60
CA LEU A 380 5.94 19.62 15.77
C LEU A 380 5.17 20.32 14.65
N GLY A 381 5.12 21.64 14.71
CA GLY A 381 4.51 22.47 13.66
C GLY A 381 5.47 22.65 12.47
N MET A 382 5.00 22.34 11.25
CA MET A 382 5.80 22.43 10.02
C MET A 382 5.29 23.52 9.09
N SER A 383 6.20 24.31 8.51
CA SER A 383 5.87 25.30 7.47
C SER A 383 7.05 25.53 6.51
N ARG A 384 6.93 25.10 5.26
CA ARG A 384 7.92 25.35 4.19
C ARG A 384 8.20 26.85 3.99
N ARG A 385 7.17 27.70 4.05
CA ARG A 385 7.30 29.16 3.85
C ARG A 385 8.09 29.85 4.94
N ARG A 386 8.16 29.28 6.14
CA ARG A 386 8.91 29.85 7.28
C ARG A 386 10.32 29.26 7.45
N GLY A 387 10.78 28.35 6.56
CA GLY A 387 12.10 27.72 6.63
C GLY A 387 12.31 26.78 7.82
N LYS A 388 11.23 26.42 8.53
CA LYS A 388 11.27 25.45 9.64
C LYS A 388 10.43 24.23 9.26
N TYR A 389 11.07 23.19 8.77
CA TYR A 389 10.44 21.89 8.50
C TYR A 389 11.48 20.78 8.71
N ILE A 390 10.98 19.64 9.14
CA ILE A 390 11.79 18.43 9.23
C ILE A 390 11.68 17.72 7.89
N THR A 391 12.81 17.47 7.24
CA THR A 391 12.84 16.73 6.00
C THR A 391 12.59 15.24 6.26
N LEU A 392 12.12 14.52 5.23
CA LEU A 392 12.04 13.06 5.30
C LEU A 392 13.44 12.46 5.54
N GLU A 393 14.47 13.04 4.94
CA GLU A 393 15.85 12.59 5.10
C GLU A 393 16.32 12.69 6.55
N ASP A 394 16.05 13.80 7.25
CA ASP A 394 16.39 13.96 8.67
C ASP A 394 15.81 12.83 9.53
N VAL A 395 14.56 12.43 9.23
CA VAL A 395 13.90 11.33 9.94
C VAL A 395 14.55 10.00 9.64
N LEU A 396 14.86 9.75 8.37
CA LEU A 396 15.52 8.49 7.96
C LEU A 396 16.93 8.37 8.55
N ASP A 397 17.65 9.49 8.74
CA ASP A 397 18.97 9.48 9.36
C ASP A 397 18.91 9.15 10.85
N VAL A 398 17.88 9.60 11.55
CA VAL A 398 17.75 9.44 13.00
C VAL A 398 17.07 8.12 13.38
N ILE A 399 16.02 7.73 12.66
CA ILE A 399 15.16 6.58 13.01
C ILE A 399 15.47 5.36 12.14
N GLY A 400 15.91 5.59 10.92
CA GLY A 400 16.10 4.55 9.92
C GLY A 400 14.83 4.20 9.13
N LYS A 401 15.04 3.54 8.00
CA LYS A 401 13.99 3.20 7.03
C LYS A 401 12.91 2.30 7.65
N ASP A 402 13.31 1.22 8.30
CA ASP A 402 12.40 0.15 8.72
C ASP A 402 11.39 0.62 9.78
N ALA A 403 11.87 1.34 10.80
CA ALA A 403 11.01 1.89 11.82
C ALA A 403 10.09 2.99 11.24
N THR A 404 10.62 3.88 10.40
CA THR A 404 9.81 4.92 9.75
C THR A 404 8.67 4.29 8.93
N ARG A 405 8.96 3.28 8.09
CA ARG A 405 7.93 2.58 7.29
C ARG A 405 6.90 1.89 8.18
N PHE A 406 7.35 1.15 9.19
CA PHE A 406 6.44 0.39 10.06
C PHE A 406 5.45 1.31 10.78
N PHE A 407 5.95 2.39 11.41
CA PHE A 407 5.12 3.34 12.14
C PHE A 407 4.12 4.06 11.22
N LEU A 408 4.52 4.45 10.01
CA LEU A 408 3.62 5.10 9.04
C LEU A 408 2.52 4.16 8.51
N LEU A 409 2.73 2.84 8.58
CA LEU A 409 1.79 1.82 8.13
C LEU A 409 0.92 1.20 9.23
N GLN A 410 1.12 1.54 10.52
CA GLN A 410 0.42 0.88 11.64
C GLN A 410 -1.09 1.14 11.70
N ARG A 411 -1.58 2.21 11.08
CA ARG A 411 -2.98 2.60 11.09
C ARG A 411 -3.54 2.58 9.67
N SER A 412 -4.85 2.33 9.56
CA SER A 412 -5.55 2.46 8.29
C SER A 412 -5.33 3.85 7.67
N ALA A 413 -5.35 3.95 6.34
CA ALA A 413 -5.05 5.19 5.64
C ALA A 413 -5.93 6.36 6.12
N ASP A 414 -7.22 6.10 6.33
CA ASP A 414 -8.24 7.06 6.78
C ASP A 414 -8.13 7.46 8.25
N ALA A 415 -7.38 6.71 9.06
CA ALA A 415 -7.17 7.03 10.46
C ALA A 415 -6.04 8.04 10.66
N GLN A 416 -6.23 8.95 11.62
CA GLN A 416 -5.17 9.84 12.06
C GLN A 416 -4.02 9.04 12.68
N LEU A 417 -2.80 9.43 12.39
CA LEU A 417 -1.59 8.80 12.86
C LEU A 417 -0.75 9.78 13.68
N ASP A 418 -0.44 9.38 14.91
CA ASP A 418 0.55 10.03 15.74
C ASP A 418 1.86 9.26 15.62
N PHE A 419 2.90 9.91 15.15
CA PHE A 419 4.23 9.33 14.99
C PHE A 419 5.09 9.71 16.19
N ASP A 420 5.37 8.73 17.04
CA ASP A 420 6.18 8.88 18.23
C ASP A 420 7.66 8.64 17.89
N PHE A 421 8.46 9.72 17.89
CA PHE A 421 9.88 9.67 17.58
C PHE A 421 10.69 8.90 18.62
N GLU A 422 10.34 9.03 19.90
CA GLU A 422 11.12 8.40 20.97
C GLU A 422 10.90 6.89 20.98
N LEU A 423 9.66 6.45 20.78
CA LEU A 423 9.37 5.03 20.64
C LEU A 423 10.03 4.43 19.38
N ALA A 424 10.00 5.18 18.26
CA ALA A 424 10.56 4.69 17.00
C ALA A 424 12.09 4.49 17.03
N LYS A 425 12.81 5.22 17.89
CA LYS A 425 14.28 5.09 18.10
C LYS A 425 14.67 3.91 19.00
N GLN A 426 13.74 3.41 19.82
CA GLN A 426 14.08 2.41 20.82
C GLN A 426 14.48 1.07 20.19
N GLN A 427 15.55 0.48 20.68
CA GLN A 427 15.97 -0.89 20.36
C GLN A 427 15.51 -1.85 21.47
N SER A 428 14.20 -1.92 21.68
CA SER A 428 13.58 -2.71 22.74
C SER A 428 12.28 -3.36 22.24
N ASN A 429 11.74 -4.30 23.02
CA ASN A 429 10.46 -4.95 22.69
C ASN A 429 9.25 -3.99 22.72
N GLU A 430 9.40 -2.78 23.21
CA GLU A 430 8.37 -1.74 23.17
C GLU A 430 8.24 -1.17 21.74
N ASN A 431 9.33 -1.14 20.98
CA ASN A 431 9.32 -0.76 19.58
C ASN A 431 8.76 -1.92 18.72
N PRO A 432 7.61 -1.75 18.07
CA PRO A 432 6.93 -2.84 17.37
C PRO A 432 7.73 -3.41 16.19
N VAL A 433 8.52 -2.60 15.48
CA VAL A 433 9.35 -3.12 14.39
C VAL A 433 10.50 -3.94 14.93
N TYR A 434 11.15 -3.46 15.99
CA TYR A 434 12.21 -4.21 16.66
C TYR A 434 11.70 -5.56 17.17
N TYR A 435 10.51 -5.59 17.77
CA TYR A 435 9.87 -6.81 18.26
C TYR A 435 9.67 -7.86 17.15
N VAL A 436 9.20 -7.43 15.97
CA VAL A 436 9.00 -8.33 14.81
C VAL A 436 10.34 -8.80 14.22
N GLN A 437 11.29 -7.88 14.04
CA GLN A 437 12.62 -8.20 13.52
C GLN A 437 13.38 -9.15 14.47
N TYR A 438 13.26 -8.93 15.77
CA TYR A 438 13.83 -9.82 16.78
C TYR A 438 13.24 -11.23 16.72
N ALA A 439 11.95 -11.39 16.39
CA ALA A 439 11.35 -12.71 16.16
C ALA A 439 12.05 -13.44 14.99
N HIS A 440 12.31 -12.75 13.88
CA HIS A 440 13.03 -13.32 12.73
C HIS A 440 14.49 -13.69 13.09
N ALA A 441 15.22 -12.78 13.73
CA ALA A 441 16.61 -13.01 14.15
C ALA A 441 16.73 -14.17 15.16
N ARG A 442 15.74 -14.34 16.05
CA ARG A 442 15.66 -15.47 16.97
C ARG A 442 15.53 -16.79 16.23
N ILE A 443 14.70 -16.90 15.20
CA ILE A 443 14.59 -18.11 14.37
C ILE A 443 15.93 -18.40 13.69
N ALA A 444 16.59 -17.40 13.12
CA ALA A 444 17.91 -17.55 12.53
C ALA A 444 18.94 -18.09 13.55
N SER A 445 18.88 -17.64 14.81
CA SER A 445 19.72 -18.17 15.88
C SER A 445 19.41 -19.65 16.22
N ILE A 446 18.13 -20.05 16.19
CA ILE A 446 17.73 -21.45 16.39
C ILE A 446 18.33 -22.32 15.29
N PHE A 447 18.32 -21.88 14.03
CA PHE A 447 18.93 -22.63 12.93
C PHE A 447 20.44 -22.73 13.05
N ARG A 448 21.15 -21.68 13.49
CA ARG A 448 22.58 -21.75 13.78
C ARG A 448 22.88 -22.84 14.83
N THR A 449 22.14 -22.83 15.94
CA THR A 449 22.28 -23.85 17.00
C THR A 449 21.98 -25.28 16.51
N ALA A 450 20.98 -25.43 15.64
CA ALA A 450 20.66 -26.74 15.05
C ALA A 450 21.80 -27.24 14.12
N THR A 451 22.34 -26.34 13.29
CA THR A 451 23.48 -26.63 12.40
C THR A 451 24.73 -27.07 13.19
N GLU A 452 25.05 -26.37 14.28
CA GLU A 452 26.15 -26.74 15.19
C GLU A 452 25.99 -28.16 15.78
N ARG A 453 24.73 -28.61 15.94
CA ARG A 453 24.40 -29.98 16.41
C ARG A 453 24.22 -30.99 15.28
N GLY A 454 24.44 -30.60 14.03
CA GLY A 454 24.26 -31.46 12.86
C GLY A 454 22.83 -31.88 12.58
N VAL A 455 21.83 -31.07 13.00
CA VAL A 455 20.40 -31.34 12.79
C VAL A 455 19.83 -30.35 11.75
N SER A 456 19.13 -30.92 10.77
CA SER A 456 18.40 -30.19 9.72
C SER A 456 16.90 -30.51 9.76
N TRP A 457 16.09 -29.74 9.08
CA TRP A 457 14.64 -29.95 8.90
C TRP A 457 14.28 -30.67 7.59
N ASP A 458 15.25 -30.94 6.70
CA ASP A 458 15.02 -31.40 5.32
C ASP A 458 14.21 -32.71 5.20
N ASP A 459 14.35 -33.60 6.17
CA ASP A 459 13.64 -34.87 6.25
C ASP A 459 12.64 -34.95 7.44
N ALA A 460 12.13 -33.79 7.85
CA ALA A 460 11.22 -33.70 8.99
C ALA A 460 9.85 -34.31 8.67
N ASP A 461 9.31 -35.10 9.59
CA ASP A 461 7.92 -35.53 9.56
C ASP A 461 7.02 -34.46 10.21
N ALA A 462 6.34 -33.71 9.37
CA ALA A 462 5.42 -32.66 9.82
C ALA A 462 4.25 -33.19 10.67
N THR A 463 3.90 -34.50 10.54
CA THR A 463 2.78 -35.09 11.30
C THR A 463 3.05 -35.17 12.80
N LEU A 464 4.30 -34.98 13.22
CA LEU A 464 4.71 -34.87 14.62
C LEU A 464 4.36 -33.52 15.27
N LEU A 465 3.90 -32.52 14.50
CA LEU A 465 3.41 -31.24 15.00
C LEU A 465 1.98 -31.39 15.53
N THR A 466 1.81 -32.01 16.67
CA THR A 466 0.51 -32.38 17.24
C THR A 466 0.06 -31.51 18.42
N GLU A 467 0.98 -30.77 19.03
CA GLU A 467 0.63 -29.90 20.16
C GLU A 467 -0.22 -28.70 19.72
N PRO A 468 -1.18 -28.26 20.54
CA PRO A 468 -2.03 -27.11 20.20
C PRO A 468 -1.23 -25.87 19.77
N ALA A 469 -0.17 -25.53 20.52
CA ALA A 469 0.66 -24.36 20.21
C ALA A 469 1.42 -24.50 18.87
N GLU A 470 1.79 -25.72 18.46
CA GLU A 470 2.40 -26.00 17.15
C GLU A 470 1.36 -25.80 16.03
N GLN A 471 0.16 -26.34 16.23
CA GLN A 471 -0.96 -26.20 15.29
C GLN A 471 -1.39 -24.73 15.12
N ASP A 472 -1.46 -23.98 16.21
CA ASP A 472 -1.88 -22.57 16.17
C ASP A 472 -0.87 -21.70 15.40
N LEU A 473 0.44 -21.95 15.55
CA LEU A 473 1.47 -21.28 14.74
C LEU A 473 1.32 -21.58 13.24
N VAL A 474 1.07 -22.84 12.87
CA VAL A 474 0.82 -23.17 11.45
C VAL A 474 -0.43 -22.47 10.94
N LYS A 475 -1.54 -22.52 11.72
CA LYS A 475 -2.78 -21.82 11.37
C LYS A 475 -2.57 -20.32 11.24
N GLN A 476 -1.71 -19.72 12.05
CA GLN A 476 -1.37 -18.30 11.94
C GLN A 476 -0.61 -18.02 10.63
N CYS A 477 0.35 -18.87 10.25
CA CYS A 477 1.01 -18.74 8.95
C CYS A 477 0.02 -18.86 7.78
N LEU A 478 -0.94 -19.81 7.85
CA LEU A 478 -1.96 -20.03 6.81
C LEU A 478 -2.89 -18.84 6.55
N ARG A 479 -2.93 -17.85 7.44
CA ARG A 479 -3.69 -16.60 7.23
C ARG A 479 -3.07 -15.70 6.18
N PHE A 480 -1.76 -15.78 5.98
CA PHE A 480 -1.02 -14.81 5.18
C PHE A 480 -1.51 -14.69 3.73
N PRO A 481 -1.74 -15.78 2.97
CA PRO A 481 -2.25 -15.66 1.61
C PRO A 481 -3.66 -15.03 1.51
N ASP A 482 -4.56 -15.35 2.46
CA ASP A 482 -5.89 -14.73 2.52
C ASP A 482 -5.78 -13.23 2.82
N LEU A 483 -4.89 -12.83 3.73
CA LEU A 483 -4.62 -11.44 4.07
C LEU A 483 -4.10 -10.65 2.86
N VAL A 484 -3.19 -11.23 2.07
CA VAL A 484 -2.68 -10.59 0.84
C VAL A 484 -3.81 -10.33 -0.16
N LEU A 485 -4.73 -11.28 -0.33
CA LEU A 485 -5.92 -11.10 -1.19
C LEU A 485 -6.88 -10.04 -0.65
N GLU A 486 -7.09 -9.98 0.66
CA GLU A 486 -7.92 -8.96 1.32
C GLU A 486 -7.35 -7.56 1.08
N ILE A 487 -6.04 -7.40 1.26
CA ILE A 487 -5.36 -6.11 1.04
C ILE A 487 -5.44 -5.69 -0.43
N ALA A 488 -5.32 -6.61 -1.37
CA ALA A 488 -5.46 -6.30 -2.79
C ALA A 488 -6.86 -5.77 -3.15
N ARG A 489 -7.91 -6.19 -2.41
CA ARG A 489 -9.30 -5.73 -2.63
C ARG A 489 -9.59 -4.40 -1.95
N HIS A 490 -9.06 -4.18 -0.75
CA HIS A 490 -9.45 -3.08 0.14
C HIS A 490 -8.33 -2.08 0.43
N HIS A 491 -7.13 -2.32 -0.07
CA HIS A 491 -5.92 -1.48 0.08
C HIS A 491 -5.48 -1.26 1.54
N GLY A 492 -5.93 -2.12 2.47
CA GLY A 492 -5.70 -2.01 3.91
C GLY A 492 -4.33 -2.54 4.37
N VAL A 493 -3.21 -1.98 3.90
CA VAL A 493 -1.84 -2.48 4.18
C VAL A 493 -1.46 -2.48 5.67
N HIS A 494 -2.14 -1.69 6.52
CA HIS A 494 -1.96 -1.72 7.98
C HIS A 494 -2.24 -3.10 8.59
N LEU A 495 -3.03 -3.93 7.92
CA LEU A 495 -3.30 -5.30 8.34
C LEU A 495 -2.02 -6.16 8.35
N LEU A 496 -1.02 -5.86 7.49
CA LEU A 496 0.27 -6.56 7.49
C LEU A 496 1.08 -6.26 8.77
N THR A 497 1.07 -5.02 9.26
CA THR A 497 1.79 -4.67 10.50
C THR A 497 1.17 -5.36 11.71
N GLY A 498 -0.16 -5.36 11.81
CA GLY A 498 -0.89 -6.10 12.84
C GLY A 498 -0.65 -7.61 12.77
N TYR A 499 -0.63 -8.16 11.57
CA TYR A 499 -0.35 -9.58 11.34
C TYR A 499 1.09 -9.96 11.73
N ALA A 500 2.08 -9.13 11.36
CA ALA A 500 3.47 -9.36 11.72
C ALA A 500 3.66 -9.38 13.26
N LEU A 501 3.02 -8.45 13.96
CA LEU A 501 3.04 -8.39 15.43
C LEU A 501 2.38 -9.63 16.07
N ALA A 502 1.23 -10.05 15.55
CA ALA A 502 0.54 -11.23 16.04
C ALA A 502 1.38 -12.50 15.85
N LEU A 503 1.94 -12.71 14.65
CA LEU A 503 2.79 -13.88 14.36
C LEU A 503 4.08 -13.88 15.21
N ALA A 504 4.71 -12.70 15.40
CA ALA A 504 5.86 -12.56 16.29
C ALA A 504 5.49 -12.88 17.75
N GLY A 505 4.33 -12.41 18.22
CA GLY A 505 3.81 -12.69 19.56
C GLY A 505 3.56 -14.18 19.79
N ASP A 506 2.90 -14.83 18.84
CA ASP A 506 2.63 -16.28 18.89
C ASP A 506 3.92 -17.09 18.91
N LEU A 507 4.93 -16.70 18.11
CA LEU A 507 6.25 -17.31 18.13
C LEU A 507 6.95 -17.13 19.48
N HIS A 508 6.95 -15.93 20.06
CA HIS A 508 7.58 -15.68 21.35
C HIS A 508 6.91 -16.48 22.47
N ASN A 509 5.57 -16.57 22.43
CA ASN A 509 4.81 -17.39 23.37
C ASN A 509 5.13 -18.88 23.21
N PHE A 510 5.16 -19.37 21.97
CA PHE A 510 5.56 -20.75 21.68
C PHE A 510 6.94 -21.06 22.24
N TYR A 511 7.95 -20.24 21.93
CA TYR A 511 9.33 -20.45 22.32
C TYR A 511 9.54 -20.42 23.85
N LYS A 512 8.73 -19.65 24.57
CA LYS A 512 8.79 -19.57 26.03
C LYS A 512 8.51 -20.92 26.72
N PHE A 513 7.62 -21.73 26.14
CA PHE A 513 7.15 -22.97 26.74
C PHE A 513 7.60 -24.22 25.99
N ASN A 514 8.13 -24.07 24.76
CA ASN A 514 8.47 -25.17 23.89
C ASN A 514 9.93 -25.08 23.41
N ARG A 515 10.74 -26.03 23.83
CA ARG A 515 12.12 -26.12 23.34
C ARG A 515 12.14 -26.69 21.92
N VAL A 516 12.71 -25.91 20.96
CA VAL A 516 12.78 -26.33 19.55
C VAL A 516 13.86 -27.44 19.35
N VAL A 517 15.10 -27.19 19.79
CA VAL A 517 16.20 -28.11 19.68
C VAL A 517 16.31 -28.89 21.02
N GLY A 518 15.67 -30.07 21.09
CA GLY A 518 15.58 -30.92 22.28
C GLY A 518 16.37 -32.23 22.14
N ASP A 519 16.01 -33.17 22.99
CA ASP A 519 16.67 -34.48 23.06
C ASP A 519 16.06 -35.51 22.10
N ASP A 520 14.82 -35.30 21.64
CA ASP A 520 14.14 -36.09 20.61
C ASP A 520 14.49 -35.54 19.22
N PRO A 521 15.28 -36.28 18.41
CA PRO A 521 15.69 -35.81 17.09
C PRO A 521 14.51 -35.64 16.12
N ALA A 522 13.50 -36.51 16.14
CA ALA A 522 12.39 -36.47 15.23
C ALA A 522 11.51 -35.25 15.51
N ARG A 523 11.20 -35.00 16.78
CA ARG A 523 10.45 -33.80 17.20
C ARG A 523 11.24 -32.51 16.97
N THR A 524 12.57 -32.55 17.17
CA THR A 524 13.45 -31.42 16.86
C THR A 524 13.35 -31.04 15.39
N LYS A 525 13.45 -32.03 14.47
CA LYS A 525 13.31 -31.79 13.03
C LYS A 525 11.94 -31.19 12.67
N ALA A 526 10.85 -31.76 13.22
CA ALA A 526 9.49 -31.25 12.99
C ALA A 526 9.36 -29.80 13.48
N ARG A 527 9.89 -29.44 14.65
CA ARG A 527 9.88 -28.09 15.17
C ARG A 527 10.77 -27.13 14.38
N LEU A 528 11.91 -27.59 13.86
CA LEU A 528 12.73 -26.79 12.94
C LEU A 528 11.97 -26.50 11.64
N LEU A 529 11.23 -27.46 11.10
CA LEU A 529 10.36 -27.27 9.95
C LEU A 529 9.28 -26.19 10.24
N LEU A 530 8.64 -26.24 11.42
CA LEU A 530 7.71 -25.21 11.86
C LEU A 530 8.39 -23.82 11.94
N MET A 531 9.59 -23.74 12.52
CA MET A 531 10.36 -22.49 12.58
C MET A 531 10.66 -21.97 11.17
N ARG A 532 10.96 -22.84 10.21
CA ARG A 532 11.17 -22.45 8.82
C ARG A 532 9.90 -21.86 8.20
N ALA A 533 8.74 -22.47 8.43
CA ALA A 533 7.46 -21.95 7.97
C ALA A 533 7.16 -20.55 8.55
N VAL A 534 7.39 -20.34 9.85
CA VAL A 534 7.22 -19.04 10.50
C VAL A 534 8.21 -18.01 9.94
N GLN A 535 9.49 -18.38 9.76
CA GLN A 535 10.51 -17.50 9.20
C GLN A 535 10.13 -17.03 7.78
N VAL A 536 9.72 -17.95 6.92
CA VAL A 536 9.25 -17.66 5.56
C VAL A 536 8.09 -16.65 5.60
N THR A 537 7.11 -16.90 6.46
CA THR A 537 5.92 -16.06 6.57
C THR A 537 6.25 -14.67 7.09
N LEU A 538 7.08 -14.54 8.14
CA LEU A 538 7.53 -13.24 8.65
C LEU A 538 8.32 -12.47 7.59
N ARG A 539 9.27 -13.11 6.91
CA ARG A 539 10.06 -12.48 5.85
C ARG A 539 9.15 -11.97 4.74
N ARG A 540 8.22 -12.79 4.25
CA ARG A 540 7.28 -12.39 3.21
C ARG A 540 6.39 -11.22 3.63
N THR A 541 5.96 -11.20 4.90
CA THR A 541 5.19 -10.08 5.45
C THR A 541 6.00 -8.79 5.47
N LEU A 542 7.24 -8.85 5.94
CA LEU A 542 8.16 -7.71 6.00
C LEU A 542 8.55 -7.23 4.58
N ASP A 543 8.76 -8.14 3.62
CA ASP A 543 9.04 -7.81 2.22
C ASP A 543 7.92 -6.96 1.61
N LEU A 544 6.64 -7.33 1.84
CA LEU A 544 5.50 -6.55 1.34
C LEU A 544 5.40 -5.16 1.98
N LEU A 545 5.90 -5.01 3.20
CA LEU A 545 6.01 -3.72 3.89
C LEU A 545 7.24 -2.91 3.46
N GLY A 546 8.18 -3.51 2.71
CA GLY A 546 9.48 -2.93 2.37
C GLY A 546 10.41 -2.76 3.57
N ILE A 547 10.29 -3.68 4.55
CA ILE A 547 11.05 -3.69 5.82
C ILE A 547 12.00 -4.88 5.81
N SER A 548 13.20 -4.70 6.32
CA SER A 548 14.20 -5.77 6.37
C SER A 548 13.85 -6.86 7.39
N ALA A 549 14.26 -8.09 7.09
CA ALA A 549 14.17 -9.26 7.97
C ALA A 549 15.58 -9.74 8.35
N PRO A 550 16.22 -9.11 9.35
CA PRO A 550 17.62 -9.40 9.70
C PRO A 550 17.76 -10.78 10.35
N ASP A 551 18.89 -11.45 10.07
CA ASP A 551 19.24 -12.74 10.70
C ASP A 551 19.97 -12.57 12.04
N SER A 552 20.33 -11.34 12.41
CA SER A 552 20.94 -10.98 13.69
C SER A 552 20.57 -9.54 14.08
N MET A 553 20.42 -9.29 15.37
CA MET A 553 20.17 -7.98 15.94
C MET A 553 21.03 -7.80 17.18
#